data_b2a67c84087028b0302e10b31e5afb8e
#
_entry.id   b2a67c84087028b0302e10b31e5afb8e
#
_cell.length_a   1.000
_cell.length_b   1.000
_cell.length_c   1.000
_cell.angle_alpha   90.00
_cell.angle_beta   90.00
_cell.angle_gamma   90.00
#
_symmetry.space_group_name_H-M   'P 1'
#
loop_
_entity.id
_entity.type
_entity.pdbx_description
1 polymer ?
#
loop_
_entity_poly.entity_id
_entity_poly.type
_entity_poly.pdbx_seq_one_letter_code
_entity_poly.pdbx_strand_id
1 'polypeptide(L)'
;MSVLVAQVIPSFAVQPCDRLFVEAQAHFEHGDYTGALALCDSIEKLTVPGDVSTRCRLLDHRSRAYLHMNNYIGMFSDIEELFAMPKPDSLLYREAAAYVQLADFHATFQRFENASKYIDRAEETLRKYQSGSSSQFWINDIAFMIHMGRAQLHDRSNDYDTALKEITIASRHAHDNGKRTSLKSVEAQILWHIGEINRSDSIYRSIECNSDLTYDHRNSAMMSHIWLLLNSGRINDAVDVMARLRKNGVHPHILPDLYATESEIERHRGNFELAYDLLHRSVEMDDSITMAYISTVSKDAADSFEMRQMERSLDKQRHIGRRKTIVITILIGLLITAGAVTWIAVRRHHERKRAQELAEASLGNRNAELLSQAMRNDGYSQSLQVIGDILGSNHDDRAKLRRIKECLQFAGNQPLPRHIGNSSDRPADLDFIDRLQRVHPNLTNAQIRMATMVLMNLSNKDIASAQDISVNTVKCTKNMLRKKLGITEPTEEYLRRLSAASPAELDDMAQAAK
;
A
#
# COMPACT_ATOMS: atom_id res chain seq x y z
N MET A 1 6.27 -3.42 39.12
CA MET A 1 6.35 -2.04 39.71
C MET A 1 5.48 -1.11 38.84
N SER A 2 4.16 -1.25 39.00
CA SER A 2 3.14 -0.54 38.18
C SER A 2 2.39 0.52 39.02
N VAL A 3 3.09 1.36 39.78
CA VAL A 3 2.44 2.24 40.79
C VAL A 3 2.97 3.67 40.76
N LEU A 4 3.63 4.14 39.71
CA LEU A 4 4.25 5.48 39.73
C LEU A 4 3.83 6.45 38.63
N VAL A 5 2.69 6.21 37.95
CA VAL A 5 2.10 7.20 37.02
C VAL A 5 0.81 7.83 37.59
N ALA A 6 0.38 7.43 38.78
CA ALA A 6 -0.88 7.87 39.37
C ALA A 6 -0.76 9.07 40.32
N GLN A 7 0.36 9.75 40.40
CA GLN A 7 0.52 10.88 41.32
C GLN A 7 1.06 12.12 40.63
N VAL A 8 0.28 12.81 39.85
CA VAL A 8 0.18 14.26 39.67
C VAL A 8 -1.00 14.58 38.73
N ILE A 9 -2.21 14.18 39.10
CA ILE A 9 -3.41 14.79 38.54
C ILE A 9 -4.14 15.43 39.71
N PRO A 10 -4.30 16.77 39.75
CA PRO A 10 -5.17 17.38 40.72
C PRO A 10 -6.57 16.81 40.52
N SER A 11 -7.30 16.60 41.62
CA SER A 11 -8.63 15.99 41.71
C SER A 11 -9.72 16.84 41.00
N PHE A 12 -9.59 17.02 39.68
CA PHE A 12 -10.74 17.28 38.82
C PHE A 12 -11.36 15.93 38.51
N ALA A 13 -12.66 15.80 38.68
CA ALA A 13 -13.40 14.61 38.31
C ALA A 13 -12.99 14.22 36.89
N VAL A 14 -12.23 13.11 36.76
CA VAL A 14 -11.77 12.57 35.49
C VAL A 14 -13.03 12.35 34.65
N GLN A 15 -13.15 13.04 33.53
CA GLN A 15 -14.31 12.87 32.68
C GLN A 15 -14.37 11.40 32.21
N PRO A 16 -15.56 10.79 32.11
CA PRO A 16 -15.70 9.39 31.69
C PRO A 16 -14.92 9.07 30.41
N CYS A 17 -14.83 10.01 29.47
CA CYS A 17 -14.07 9.90 28.24
C CYS A 17 -12.55 9.77 28.47
N ASP A 18 -11.98 10.48 29.46
CA ASP A 18 -10.53 10.43 29.69
C ASP A 18 -10.05 9.06 30.12
N ARG A 19 -10.83 8.36 30.94
CA ARG A 19 -10.54 6.99 31.34
C ARG A 19 -10.57 6.04 30.15
N LEU A 20 -11.60 6.15 29.30
CA LEU A 20 -11.72 5.33 28.10
C LEU A 20 -10.57 5.59 27.10
N PHE A 21 -10.10 6.83 26.99
CA PHE A 21 -8.92 7.13 26.17
C PHE A 21 -7.64 6.47 26.70
N VAL A 22 -7.45 6.42 28.02
CA VAL A 22 -6.30 5.73 28.63
C VAL A 22 -6.39 4.22 28.36
N GLU A 23 -7.58 3.64 28.49
CA GLU A 23 -7.83 2.24 28.20
C GLU A 23 -7.63 1.94 26.69
N ALA A 24 -8.15 2.79 25.81
CA ALA A 24 -7.95 2.66 24.35
C ALA A 24 -6.47 2.74 23.97
N GLN A 25 -5.72 3.66 24.60
CA GLN A 25 -4.27 3.74 24.39
C GLN A 25 -3.56 2.47 24.89
N ALA A 26 -3.96 1.91 26.01
CA ALA A 26 -3.40 0.65 26.50
C ALA A 26 -3.67 -0.52 25.54
N HIS A 27 -4.88 -0.64 25.00
CA HIS A 27 -5.21 -1.62 23.96
C HIS A 27 -4.35 -1.42 22.72
N PHE A 28 -4.21 -0.18 22.27
CA PHE A 28 -3.37 0.16 21.12
C PHE A 28 -1.91 -0.25 21.35
N GLU A 29 -1.33 0.04 22.51
CA GLU A 29 0.04 -0.31 22.87
C GLU A 29 0.29 -1.83 22.99
N HIS A 30 -0.78 -2.61 23.23
CA HIS A 30 -0.74 -4.06 23.20
C HIS A 30 -1.05 -4.66 21.82
N GLY A 31 -1.28 -3.82 20.80
CA GLY A 31 -1.64 -4.25 19.45
C GLY A 31 -3.08 -4.72 19.29
N ASP A 32 -3.91 -4.55 20.31
CA ASP A 32 -5.35 -4.85 20.25
C ASP A 32 -6.12 -3.65 19.68
N TYR A 33 -5.95 -3.43 18.38
CA TYR A 33 -6.60 -2.32 17.68
C TYR A 33 -8.12 -2.45 17.63
N THR A 34 -8.63 -3.69 17.63
CA THR A 34 -10.07 -3.97 17.69
C THR A 34 -10.67 -3.52 19.02
N GLY A 35 -10.01 -3.84 20.13
CA GLY A 35 -10.38 -3.36 21.45
C GLY A 35 -10.29 -1.84 21.57
N ALA A 36 -9.23 -1.24 21.02
CA ALA A 36 -9.07 0.20 20.96
C ALA A 36 -10.22 0.88 20.18
N LEU A 37 -10.66 0.33 19.05
CA LEU A 37 -11.78 0.84 18.27
C LEU A 37 -13.12 0.72 19.01
N ALA A 38 -13.38 -0.39 19.69
CA ALA A 38 -14.60 -0.57 20.50
C ALA A 38 -14.71 0.48 21.61
N LEU A 39 -13.57 0.86 22.19
CA LEU A 39 -13.51 1.96 23.17
C LEU A 39 -13.71 3.33 22.50
N CYS A 40 -13.19 3.54 21.30
CA CYS A 40 -13.47 4.74 20.51
C CYS A 40 -14.96 4.89 20.19
N ASP A 41 -15.66 3.82 19.85
CA ASP A 41 -17.12 3.82 19.64
C ASP A 41 -17.88 4.19 20.93
N SER A 42 -17.37 3.76 22.07
CA SER A 42 -17.93 4.11 23.38
C SER A 42 -17.70 5.60 23.72
N ILE A 43 -16.51 6.13 23.41
CA ILE A 43 -16.17 7.55 23.55
C ILE A 43 -17.06 8.40 22.63
N GLU A 44 -17.29 7.96 21.40
CA GLU A 44 -18.13 8.67 20.43
C GLU A 44 -19.56 8.88 20.97
N LYS A 45 -20.14 7.83 21.56
CA LYS A 45 -21.48 7.89 22.17
C LYS A 45 -21.55 8.83 23.38
N LEU A 46 -20.44 9.03 24.07
CA LEU A 46 -20.34 9.91 25.24
C LEU A 46 -19.93 11.34 24.88
N THR A 47 -19.43 11.55 23.66
CA THR A 47 -18.94 12.87 23.21
C THR A 47 -20.11 13.84 23.04
N VAL A 48 -20.08 14.94 23.76
CA VAL A 48 -21.12 15.99 23.69
C VAL A 48 -20.97 16.76 22.37
N PRO A 49 -22.08 17.05 21.66
CA PRO A 49 -22.03 17.92 20.49
C PRO A 49 -21.36 19.26 20.81
N GLY A 50 -20.33 19.62 20.01
CA GLY A 50 -19.56 20.85 20.20
C GLY A 50 -18.28 20.70 21.05
N ASP A 51 -18.01 19.54 21.65
CA ASP A 51 -16.73 19.26 22.30
C ASP A 51 -15.65 18.92 21.23
N VAL A 52 -15.09 19.98 20.66
CA VAL A 52 -14.05 19.90 19.62
C VAL A 52 -12.80 19.16 20.13
N SER A 53 -12.44 19.35 21.41
CA SER A 53 -11.23 18.73 21.97
C SER A 53 -11.34 17.22 22.03
N THR A 54 -12.43 16.70 22.61
CA THR A 54 -12.69 15.26 22.70
C THR A 54 -12.88 14.66 21.29
N ARG A 55 -13.59 15.35 20.39
CA ARG A 55 -13.78 14.89 19.01
C ARG A 55 -12.45 14.79 18.26
N CYS A 56 -11.59 15.80 18.31
CA CYS A 56 -10.26 15.74 17.68
C CYS A 56 -9.40 14.60 18.25
N ARG A 57 -9.48 14.37 19.58
CA ARG A 57 -8.74 13.28 20.23
C ARG A 57 -9.27 11.91 19.78
N LEU A 58 -10.57 11.76 19.66
CA LEU A 58 -11.22 10.55 19.19
C LEU A 58 -10.78 10.22 17.76
N LEU A 59 -10.88 11.18 16.84
CA LEU A 59 -10.51 11.01 15.45
C LEU A 59 -9.03 10.63 15.28
N ASP A 60 -8.13 11.28 16.03
CA ASP A 60 -6.70 10.96 16.04
C ASP A 60 -6.43 9.52 16.54
N HIS A 61 -7.06 9.08 17.64
CA HIS A 61 -6.90 7.71 18.13
C HIS A 61 -7.47 6.66 17.16
N ARG A 62 -8.67 6.94 16.63
CA ARG A 62 -9.37 6.01 15.75
C ARG A 62 -8.69 5.88 14.39
N SER A 63 -8.23 6.98 13.80
CA SER A 63 -7.49 6.96 12.53
C SER A 63 -6.18 6.17 12.64
N ARG A 64 -5.46 6.28 13.77
CA ARG A 64 -4.26 5.46 14.01
C ARG A 64 -4.58 3.97 14.11
N ALA A 65 -5.64 3.60 14.82
CA ALA A 65 -6.06 2.20 14.90
C ALA A 65 -6.47 1.66 13.52
N TYR A 66 -7.19 2.44 12.74
CA TYR A 66 -7.55 2.10 11.37
C TYR A 66 -6.31 1.91 10.46
N LEU A 67 -5.31 2.78 10.59
CA LEU A 67 -4.04 2.65 9.84
C LEU A 67 -3.38 1.29 10.11
N HIS A 68 -3.25 0.90 11.37
CA HIS A 68 -2.65 -0.37 11.76
C HIS A 68 -3.49 -1.60 11.40
N MET A 69 -4.79 -1.44 11.21
CA MET A 69 -5.69 -2.49 10.73
C MET A 69 -5.83 -2.51 9.20
N ASN A 70 -5.06 -1.71 8.48
CA ASN A 70 -5.19 -1.52 7.03
C ASN A 70 -6.60 -1.06 6.58
N ASN A 71 -7.39 -0.51 7.52
CA ASN A 71 -8.67 0.12 7.20
C ASN A 71 -8.47 1.57 6.76
N TYR A 72 -7.93 1.74 5.57
CA TYR A 72 -7.59 3.06 5.04
C TYR A 72 -8.81 3.96 4.81
N ILE A 73 -9.97 3.37 4.50
CA ILE A 73 -11.23 4.12 4.33
C ILE A 73 -11.61 4.81 5.64
N GLY A 74 -11.60 4.07 6.74
CA GLY A 74 -11.88 4.63 8.06
C GLY A 74 -10.86 5.68 8.46
N MET A 75 -9.57 5.42 8.23
CA MET A 75 -8.49 6.36 8.52
C MET A 75 -8.68 7.69 7.76
N PHE A 76 -8.90 7.64 6.45
CA PHE A 76 -9.09 8.86 5.64
C PHE A 76 -10.33 9.62 6.06
N SER A 77 -11.45 8.93 6.33
CA SER A 77 -12.68 9.57 6.80
C SER A 77 -12.47 10.37 8.09
N ASP A 78 -11.76 9.78 9.06
CA ASP A 78 -11.47 10.45 10.32
C ASP A 78 -10.50 11.62 10.16
N ILE A 79 -9.49 11.47 9.33
CA ILE A 79 -8.52 12.56 9.04
C ILE A 79 -9.21 13.71 8.30
N GLU A 80 -10.09 13.43 7.33
CA GLU A 80 -10.87 14.45 6.63
C GLU A 80 -11.76 15.24 7.60
N GLU A 81 -12.46 14.54 8.49
CA GLU A 81 -13.27 15.19 9.51
C GLU A 81 -12.40 16.05 10.42
N LEU A 82 -11.24 15.53 10.86
CA LEU A 82 -10.29 16.28 11.69
C LEU A 82 -9.82 17.56 10.99
N PHE A 83 -9.53 17.51 9.70
CA PHE A 83 -9.10 18.69 8.95
C PHE A 83 -10.23 19.68 8.70
N ALA A 84 -11.44 19.21 8.45
CA ALA A 84 -12.62 20.04 8.19
C ALA A 84 -13.12 20.77 9.43
N MET A 85 -12.80 20.26 10.61
CA MET A 85 -13.32 20.79 11.88
C MET A 85 -12.65 22.12 12.26
N PRO A 86 -13.41 23.18 12.54
CA PRO A 86 -12.84 24.41 13.10
C PRO A 86 -12.29 24.12 14.50
N LYS A 87 -10.99 24.28 14.66
CA LYS A 87 -10.29 23.99 15.91
C LYS A 87 -9.35 25.14 16.30
N PRO A 88 -9.12 25.34 17.62
CA PRO A 88 -8.16 26.31 18.09
C PRO A 88 -6.72 25.86 17.79
N ASP A 89 -5.80 26.80 17.72
CA ASP A 89 -4.37 26.55 17.46
C ASP A 89 -3.75 25.55 18.46
N SER A 90 -4.28 25.50 19.69
CA SER A 90 -3.85 24.54 20.73
C SER A 90 -4.08 23.07 20.34
N LEU A 91 -4.86 22.78 19.31
CA LEU A 91 -5.12 21.43 18.79
C LEU A 91 -4.42 21.13 17.45
N LEU A 92 -3.62 22.05 16.90
CA LEU A 92 -2.92 21.87 15.63
C LEU A 92 -1.91 20.69 15.67
N TYR A 93 -1.41 20.33 16.85
CA TYR A 93 -0.55 19.16 16.99
C TYR A 93 -1.23 17.86 16.53
N ARG A 94 -2.56 17.73 16.68
CA ARG A 94 -3.30 16.57 16.16
C ARG A 94 -3.40 16.56 14.65
N GLU A 95 -3.51 17.75 14.06
CA GLU A 95 -3.46 17.87 12.59
C GLU A 95 -2.06 17.52 12.06
N ALA A 96 -1.01 17.94 12.76
CA ALA A 96 0.35 17.53 12.41
C ALA A 96 0.54 15.99 12.54
N ALA A 97 -0.01 15.37 13.59
CA ALA A 97 -0.01 13.91 13.74
C ALA A 97 -0.74 13.22 12.59
N ALA A 98 -1.90 13.74 12.17
CA ALA A 98 -2.66 13.19 11.04
C ALA A 98 -1.88 13.28 9.71
N TYR A 99 -1.12 14.35 9.49
CA TYR A 99 -0.21 14.41 8.32
C TYR A 99 0.89 13.36 8.39
N VAL A 100 1.43 13.03 9.57
CA VAL A 100 2.38 11.92 9.70
C VAL A 100 1.72 10.58 9.38
N GLN A 101 0.47 10.34 9.81
CA GLN A 101 -0.27 9.12 9.45
C GLN A 101 -0.46 9.00 7.93
N LEU A 102 -0.77 10.11 7.25
CA LEU A 102 -0.85 10.13 5.77
C LEU A 102 0.50 9.84 5.12
N ALA A 103 1.59 10.34 5.69
CA ALA A 103 2.93 10.04 5.21
C ALA A 103 3.25 8.54 5.35
N ASP A 104 2.94 7.94 6.49
CA ASP A 104 3.10 6.51 6.75
C ASP A 104 2.31 5.67 5.75
N PHE A 105 1.04 6.02 5.52
CA PHE A 105 0.22 5.40 4.49
C PHE A 105 0.90 5.43 3.12
N HIS A 106 1.35 6.60 2.66
CA HIS A 106 1.99 6.72 1.36
C HIS A 106 3.33 5.99 1.29
N ALA A 107 4.09 5.96 2.38
CA ALA A 107 5.35 5.24 2.47
C ALA A 107 5.15 3.72 2.38
N THR A 108 4.11 3.18 3.00
CA THR A 108 3.73 1.76 2.92
C THR A 108 3.51 1.32 1.46
N PHE A 109 2.90 2.18 0.65
CA PHE A 109 2.67 1.92 -0.77
C PHE A 109 3.75 2.50 -1.70
N GLN A 110 4.96 2.72 -1.18
CA GLN A 110 6.15 3.18 -1.92
C GLN A 110 5.95 4.51 -2.67
N ARG A 111 5.00 5.34 -2.22
CA ARG A 111 4.72 6.67 -2.78
C ARG A 111 5.55 7.73 -2.04
N PHE A 112 6.87 7.60 -2.12
CA PHE A 112 7.81 8.37 -1.30
C PHE A 112 7.72 9.88 -1.50
N GLU A 113 7.42 10.35 -2.71
CA GLU A 113 7.23 11.78 -2.99
C GLU A 113 6.01 12.35 -2.23
N ASN A 114 4.90 11.61 -2.20
CA ASN A 114 3.72 12.02 -1.46
C ASN A 114 3.97 11.93 0.05
N ALA A 115 4.63 10.88 0.53
CA ALA A 115 4.99 10.74 1.93
C ALA A 115 5.85 11.94 2.39
N SER A 116 6.87 12.34 1.62
CA SER A 116 7.70 13.52 1.91
C SER A 116 6.87 14.81 1.98
N LYS A 117 5.95 15.03 1.04
CA LYS A 117 5.05 16.20 1.05
C LYS A 117 4.18 16.27 2.33
N TYR A 118 3.71 15.12 2.81
CA TYR A 118 2.92 15.10 4.05
C TYR A 118 3.79 15.30 5.30
N ILE A 119 5.01 14.79 5.33
CA ILE A 119 5.98 15.10 6.39
C ILE A 119 6.28 16.60 6.45
N ASP A 120 6.46 17.25 5.31
CA ASP A 120 6.69 18.70 5.25
C ASP A 120 5.47 19.51 5.74
N ARG A 121 4.25 19.05 5.42
CA ARG A 121 3.01 19.63 5.97
C ARG A 121 2.90 19.45 7.48
N ALA A 122 3.27 18.27 7.98
CA ALA A 122 3.31 18.02 9.42
C ALA A 122 4.25 18.99 10.13
N GLU A 123 5.44 19.22 9.58
CA GLU A 123 6.41 20.16 10.14
C GLU A 123 5.92 21.61 10.07
N GLU A 124 5.32 22.03 8.97
CA GLU A 124 4.74 23.36 8.83
C GLU A 124 3.63 23.58 9.88
N THR A 125 2.75 22.58 10.05
CA THR A 125 1.66 22.64 11.04
C THR A 125 2.21 22.66 12.46
N LEU A 126 3.26 21.88 12.74
CA LEU A 126 3.95 21.90 14.02
C LEU A 126 4.58 23.26 14.32
N ARG A 127 5.19 23.92 13.33
CA ARG A 127 5.72 25.28 13.49
C ARG A 127 4.64 26.31 13.83
N LYS A 128 3.44 26.19 13.23
CA LYS A 128 2.27 27.01 13.59
C LYS A 128 1.84 26.76 15.02
N TYR A 129 1.79 25.50 15.45
CA TYR A 129 1.49 25.13 16.83
C TYR A 129 2.50 25.71 17.82
N GLN A 130 3.81 25.69 17.50
CA GLN A 130 4.87 26.24 18.33
C GLN A 130 4.80 27.76 18.53
N SER A 131 4.25 28.49 17.54
CA SER A 131 4.09 29.95 17.63
C SER A 131 2.96 30.38 18.56
N GLY A 132 2.10 29.47 19.01
CA GLY A 132 0.99 29.70 19.92
C GLY A 132 1.29 29.26 21.37
N SER A 133 0.24 29.06 22.16
CA SER A 133 0.36 28.47 23.51
C SER A 133 0.52 26.95 23.40
N SER A 134 1.76 26.47 23.34
CA SER A 134 2.07 25.09 23.00
C SER A 134 2.59 24.27 24.19
N SER A 135 2.21 23.01 24.26
CA SER A 135 2.79 22.02 25.16
C SER A 135 4.08 21.45 24.58
N GLN A 136 5.19 21.56 25.31
CA GLN A 136 6.48 20.99 24.92
C GLN A 136 6.42 19.48 24.72
N PHE A 137 5.53 18.80 25.43
CA PHE A 137 5.29 17.36 25.28
C PHE A 137 4.85 17.02 23.83
N TRP A 138 3.81 17.71 23.32
CA TRP A 138 3.29 17.46 21.96
C TRP A 138 4.27 17.91 20.87
N ILE A 139 5.01 19.00 21.12
CA ILE A 139 6.07 19.44 20.20
C ILE A 139 7.10 18.32 20.02
N ASN A 140 7.59 17.78 21.12
CA ASN A 140 8.58 16.71 21.07
C ASN A 140 8.00 15.42 20.46
N ASP A 141 6.75 15.09 20.78
CA ASP A 141 6.08 13.90 20.27
C ASP A 141 5.98 13.93 18.74
N ILE A 142 5.45 15.02 18.20
CA ILE A 142 5.30 15.18 16.75
C ILE A 142 6.66 15.35 16.04
N ALA A 143 7.60 16.10 16.64
CA ALA A 143 8.95 16.23 16.09
C ALA A 143 9.65 14.86 16.00
N PHE A 144 9.50 14.00 17.00
CA PHE A 144 9.98 12.63 16.94
C PHE A 144 9.40 11.88 15.74
N MET A 145 8.08 11.92 15.56
CA MET A 145 7.41 11.23 14.45
C MET A 145 7.86 11.75 13.07
N ILE A 146 8.01 13.07 12.92
CA ILE A 146 8.48 13.70 11.68
C ILE A 146 9.89 13.22 11.33
N HIS A 147 10.82 13.27 12.28
CA HIS A 147 12.22 12.88 12.02
C HIS A 147 12.38 11.37 11.83
N MET A 148 11.57 10.55 12.51
CA MET A 148 11.50 9.11 12.26
C MET A 148 10.99 8.81 10.86
N GLY A 149 9.91 9.46 10.43
CA GLY A 149 9.37 9.31 9.08
C GLY A 149 10.38 9.72 7.99
N ARG A 150 11.11 10.83 8.19
CA ARG A 150 12.20 11.25 7.29
C ARG A 150 13.33 10.23 7.25
N ALA A 151 13.75 9.72 8.40
CA ALA A 151 14.79 8.70 8.46
C ALA A 151 14.42 7.46 7.64
N GLN A 152 13.18 6.98 7.77
CA GLN A 152 12.67 5.85 7.00
C GLN A 152 12.57 6.14 5.49
N LEU A 153 12.17 7.35 5.11
CA LEU A 153 12.13 7.76 3.69
C LEU A 153 13.53 7.82 3.08
N HIS A 154 14.51 8.37 3.80
CA HIS A 154 15.91 8.43 3.35
C HIS A 154 16.53 7.03 3.28
N ASP A 155 16.25 6.15 4.25
CA ASP A 155 16.67 4.74 4.23
C ASP A 155 16.17 4.04 2.96
N ARG A 156 14.88 4.18 2.63
CA ARG A 156 14.27 3.60 1.43
C ARG A 156 14.79 4.19 0.11
N SER A 157 15.32 5.42 0.17
CA SER A 157 15.98 6.09 -0.97
C SER A 157 17.48 5.79 -1.04
N ASN A 158 18.01 4.92 -0.19
CA ASN A 158 19.41 4.58 -0.01
C ASN A 158 20.31 5.78 0.39
N ASP A 159 19.72 6.83 0.95
CA ASP A 159 20.44 7.99 1.52
C ASP A 159 20.66 7.75 3.03
N TYR A 160 21.49 6.79 3.34
CA TYR A 160 21.71 6.32 4.71
C TYR A 160 22.37 7.37 5.61
N ASP A 161 23.23 8.21 5.06
CA ASP A 161 23.88 9.29 5.81
C ASP A 161 22.87 10.32 6.33
N THR A 162 21.90 10.69 5.49
CA THR A 162 20.82 11.59 5.89
C THR A 162 19.86 10.87 6.84
N ALA A 163 19.55 9.60 6.59
CA ALA A 163 18.73 8.78 7.48
C ALA A 163 19.31 8.73 8.91
N LEU A 164 20.61 8.51 9.08
CA LEU A 164 21.27 8.50 10.40
C LEU A 164 21.30 9.88 11.07
N LYS A 165 21.39 10.97 10.29
CA LYS A 165 21.25 12.33 10.83
C LYS A 165 19.85 12.55 11.38
N GLU A 166 18.81 12.14 10.65
CA GLU A 166 17.43 12.24 11.10
C GLU A 166 17.18 11.39 12.37
N ILE A 167 17.74 10.19 12.47
CA ILE A 167 17.73 9.36 13.69
C ILE A 167 18.37 10.11 14.87
N THR A 168 19.50 10.79 14.63
CA THR A 168 20.19 11.59 15.65
C THR A 168 19.33 12.74 16.14
N ILE A 169 18.57 13.39 15.25
CA ILE A 169 17.63 14.46 15.62
C ILE A 169 16.44 13.87 16.37
N ALA A 170 15.84 12.79 15.87
CA ALA A 170 14.72 12.11 16.51
C ALA A 170 15.07 11.68 17.95
N SER A 171 16.31 11.26 18.22
CA SER A 171 16.75 10.82 19.54
C SER A 171 16.61 11.89 20.63
N ARG A 172 16.71 13.17 20.26
CA ARG A 172 16.54 14.31 21.19
C ARG A 172 15.09 14.46 21.66
N HIS A 173 14.15 13.87 20.91
CA HIS A 173 12.71 13.93 21.14
C HIS A 173 12.13 12.62 21.70
N ALA A 174 12.95 11.56 21.84
CA ALA A 174 12.54 10.26 22.35
C ALA A 174 12.53 10.23 23.88
N HIS A 175 11.38 10.56 24.51
CA HIS A 175 11.31 10.69 25.98
C HIS A 175 10.94 9.40 26.69
N ASP A 176 10.27 8.45 26.01
CA ASP A 176 9.80 7.19 26.57
C ASP A 176 10.54 5.99 26.00
N ASN A 177 10.36 4.83 26.63
CA ASN A 177 11.02 3.60 26.21
C ASN A 177 10.52 3.09 24.86
N GLY A 178 9.24 3.31 24.52
CA GLY A 178 8.68 2.91 23.23
C GLY A 178 9.38 3.65 22.09
N LYS A 179 9.47 4.99 22.16
CA LYS A 179 10.15 5.82 21.16
C LYS A 179 11.63 5.48 21.02
N ARG A 180 12.33 5.27 22.15
CA ARG A 180 13.74 4.86 22.10
C ARG A 180 13.92 3.51 21.43
N THR A 181 12.96 2.62 21.57
CA THR A 181 13.00 1.29 20.94
C THR A 181 12.69 1.39 19.45
N SER A 182 11.66 2.13 19.06
CA SER A 182 11.37 2.40 17.65
C SER A 182 12.57 3.03 16.93
N LEU A 183 13.22 4.00 17.58
CA LEU A 183 14.43 4.63 17.08
C LEU A 183 15.57 3.64 16.90
N LYS A 184 15.84 2.78 17.89
CA LYS A 184 16.86 1.73 17.80
C LYS A 184 16.54 0.71 16.71
N SER A 185 15.26 0.37 16.52
CA SER A 185 14.84 -0.56 15.47
C SER A 185 15.11 0.01 14.07
N VAL A 186 14.80 1.29 13.83
CA VAL A 186 15.10 1.95 12.56
C VAL A 186 16.60 2.16 12.37
N GLU A 187 17.34 2.51 13.43
CA GLU A 187 18.81 2.59 13.38
C GLU A 187 19.41 1.24 13.00
N ALA A 188 18.94 0.14 13.59
CA ALA A 188 19.40 -1.20 13.27
C ALA A 188 19.11 -1.58 11.82
N GLN A 189 17.94 -1.19 11.28
CA GLN A 189 17.60 -1.40 9.88
C GLN A 189 18.55 -0.64 8.94
N ILE A 190 18.81 0.63 9.21
CA ILE A 190 19.75 1.44 8.42
C ILE A 190 21.15 0.84 8.47
N LEU A 191 21.63 0.43 9.67
CA LEU A 191 22.93 -0.23 9.84
C LEU A 191 23.01 -1.53 9.03
N TRP A 192 21.93 -2.30 8.97
CA TRP A 192 21.86 -3.47 8.12
C TRP A 192 22.02 -3.13 6.63
N HIS A 193 21.31 -2.11 6.13
CA HIS A 193 21.42 -1.67 4.74
C HIS A 193 22.82 -1.16 4.38
N ILE A 194 23.56 -0.57 5.32
CA ILE A 194 24.96 -0.15 5.14
C ILE A 194 25.93 -1.36 5.18
N GLY A 195 25.47 -2.53 5.68
CA GLY A 195 26.30 -3.73 5.82
C GLY A 195 26.91 -3.92 7.21
N GLU A 196 26.56 -3.08 8.19
CA GLU A 196 27.00 -3.17 9.59
C GLU A 196 26.21 -4.25 10.37
N ILE A 197 26.20 -5.49 9.83
CA ILE A 197 25.36 -6.61 10.27
C ILE A 197 25.47 -6.89 11.77
N ASN A 198 26.70 -6.92 12.30
CA ASN A 198 26.94 -7.26 13.72
C ASN A 198 26.38 -6.21 14.68
N ARG A 199 26.44 -4.93 14.28
CA ARG A 199 25.87 -3.83 15.09
C ARG A 199 24.36 -3.89 15.07
N SER A 200 23.77 -4.09 13.88
CA SER A 200 22.34 -4.28 13.71
C SER A 200 21.80 -5.45 14.53
N ASP A 201 22.42 -6.63 14.44
CA ASP A 201 22.07 -7.84 15.23
C ASP A 201 22.14 -7.55 16.75
N SER A 202 23.20 -6.88 17.21
CA SER A 202 23.34 -6.51 18.63
C SER A 202 22.22 -5.62 19.13
N ILE A 203 21.80 -4.65 18.32
CA ILE A 203 20.69 -3.74 18.66
C ILE A 203 19.38 -4.53 18.75
N TYR A 204 19.03 -5.36 17.75
CA TYR A 204 17.80 -6.16 17.79
C TYR A 204 17.77 -7.10 19.00
N ARG A 205 18.86 -7.79 19.32
CA ARG A 205 18.96 -8.62 20.54
C ARG A 205 18.72 -7.81 21.81
N SER A 206 19.23 -6.57 21.87
CA SER A 206 19.00 -5.69 23.02
C SER A 206 17.53 -5.29 23.17
N ILE A 207 16.82 -5.15 22.06
CA ILE A 207 15.38 -4.87 22.05
C ILE A 207 14.59 -6.09 22.50
N GLU A 208 14.90 -7.28 21.98
CA GLU A 208 14.22 -8.53 22.35
C GLU A 208 14.33 -8.86 23.83
N CYS A 209 15.48 -8.58 24.45
CA CYS A 209 15.72 -8.82 25.87
C CYS A 209 15.04 -7.81 26.81
N ASN A 210 14.46 -6.73 26.28
CA ASN A 210 13.84 -5.71 27.10
C ASN A 210 12.39 -6.09 27.45
N SER A 211 12.16 -6.46 28.73
CA SER A 211 10.85 -6.86 29.24
C SER A 211 9.83 -5.70 29.35
N ASP A 212 10.29 -4.46 29.38
CA ASP A 212 9.46 -3.27 29.63
C ASP A 212 8.82 -2.73 28.35
N LEU A 213 9.03 -3.41 27.21
CA LEU A 213 8.48 -3.01 25.94
C LEU A 213 7.04 -3.48 25.74
N THR A 214 6.27 -2.63 25.10
CA THR A 214 4.94 -3.02 24.61
C THR A 214 5.07 -4.16 23.60
N TYR A 215 4.00 -4.91 23.48
CA TYR A 215 3.89 -6.04 22.57
C TYR A 215 4.27 -5.67 21.13
N ASP A 216 3.72 -4.59 20.63
CA ASP A 216 3.90 -4.15 19.23
C ASP A 216 5.35 -3.79 18.89
N HIS A 217 6.00 -2.99 19.72
CA HIS A 217 7.39 -2.59 19.50
C HIS A 217 8.35 -3.79 19.50
N ARG A 218 8.10 -4.77 20.39
CA ARG A 218 8.91 -5.98 20.46
C ARG A 218 8.71 -6.86 19.22
N ASN A 219 7.48 -7.11 18.84
CA ASN A 219 7.17 -7.99 17.71
C ASN A 219 7.62 -7.40 16.38
N SER A 220 7.43 -6.10 16.16
CA SER A 220 7.94 -5.41 14.98
C SER A 220 9.48 -5.50 14.88
N ALA A 221 10.19 -5.30 15.99
CA ALA A 221 11.64 -5.43 16.01
C ALA A 221 12.09 -6.90 15.77
N MET A 222 11.37 -7.89 16.32
CA MET A 222 11.64 -9.30 16.08
C MET A 222 11.45 -9.69 14.61
N MET A 223 10.40 -9.18 13.94
CA MET A 223 10.21 -9.39 12.51
C MET A 223 11.38 -8.84 11.70
N SER A 224 11.79 -7.61 11.98
CA SER A 224 12.95 -7.00 11.31
C SER A 224 14.25 -7.77 11.57
N HIS A 225 14.42 -8.29 12.80
CA HIS A 225 15.57 -9.13 13.15
C HIS A 225 15.57 -10.45 12.38
N ILE A 226 14.42 -11.10 12.22
CA ILE A 226 14.31 -12.33 11.42
C ILE A 226 14.77 -12.06 9.98
N TRP A 227 14.32 -10.96 9.36
CA TRP A 227 14.76 -10.59 8.03
C TRP A 227 16.27 -10.33 7.93
N LEU A 228 16.86 -9.66 8.92
CA LEU A 228 18.32 -9.51 9.02
C LEU A 228 19.02 -10.86 9.03
N LEU A 229 18.56 -11.79 9.87
CA LEU A 229 19.16 -13.12 10.04
C LEU A 229 19.03 -13.96 8.77
N LEU A 230 17.86 -13.95 8.12
CA LEU A 230 17.63 -14.64 6.85
C LEU A 230 18.56 -14.13 5.76
N ASN A 231 18.65 -12.83 5.57
CA ASN A 231 19.52 -12.22 4.56
C ASN A 231 21.02 -12.38 4.86
N SER A 232 21.35 -12.64 6.14
CA SER A 232 22.71 -12.97 6.58
C SER A 232 23.02 -14.47 6.52
N GLY A 233 22.11 -15.31 6.02
CA GLY A 233 22.26 -16.77 5.94
C GLY A 233 22.15 -17.49 7.29
N ARG A 234 21.74 -16.82 8.36
CA ARG A 234 21.63 -17.36 9.72
C ARG A 234 20.24 -17.95 9.99
N ILE A 235 19.87 -18.95 9.18
CA ILE A 235 18.51 -19.50 9.13
C ILE A 235 18.07 -20.07 10.50
N ASN A 236 18.95 -20.79 11.20
CA ASN A 236 18.62 -21.39 12.50
C ASN A 236 18.31 -20.30 13.55
N ASP A 237 19.08 -19.23 13.57
CA ASP A 237 18.84 -18.10 14.47
C ASP A 237 17.51 -17.41 14.13
N ALA A 238 17.19 -17.27 12.85
CA ALA A 238 15.90 -16.72 12.40
C ALA A 238 14.71 -17.59 12.88
N VAL A 239 14.86 -18.91 12.80
CA VAL A 239 13.86 -19.88 13.31
C VAL A 239 13.65 -19.72 14.81
N ASP A 240 14.73 -19.55 15.58
CA ASP A 240 14.65 -19.37 17.02
C ASP A 240 13.94 -18.06 17.39
N VAL A 241 14.21 -16.98 16.67
CA VAL A 241 13.49 -15.71 16.85
C VAL A 241 12.02 -15.86 16.47
N MET A 242 11.72 -16.53 15.35
CA MET A 242 10.36 -16.81 14.90
C MET A 242 9.57 -17.62 15.95
N ALA A 243 10.17 -18.63 16.54
CA ALA A 243 9.54 -19.44 17.58
C ALA A 243 9.20 -18.59 18.83
N ARG A 244 10.09 -17.67 19.22
CA ARG A 244 9.83 -16.73 20.31
C ARG A 244 8.72 -15.74 19.96
N LEU A 245 8.71 -15.21 18.73
CA LEU A 245 7.66 -14.31 18.24
C LEU A 245 6.28 -14.98 18.32
N ARG A 246 6.16 -16.22 17.84
CA ARG A 246 4.91 -16.99 17.92
C ARG A 246 4.46 -17.24 19.36
N LYS A 247 5.39 -17.52 20.26
CA LYS A 247 5.10 -17.73 21.68
C LYS A 247 4.57 -16.46 22.36
N ASN A 248 4.99 -15.30 21.91
CA ASN A 248 4.49 -14.02 22.42
C ASN A 248 3.03 -13.73 22.01
N GLY A 249 2.52 -14.49 21.03
CA GLY A 249 1.25 -14.24 20.37
C GLY A 249 1.44 -13.39 19.11
N VAL A 250 0.54 -13.53 18.15
CA VAL A 250 0.61 -12.82 16.86
C VAL A 250 -0.74 -12.19 16.56
N HIS A 251 -0.75 -10.90 16.33
CA HIS A 251 -1.98 -10.21 15.92
C HIS A 251 -2.29 -10.47 14.43
N PRO A 252 -3.59 -10.50 14.06
CA PRO A 252 -4.01 -10.81 12.68
C PRO A 252 -3.38 -9.92 11.62
N HIS A 253 -3.09 -8.65 11.91
CA HIS A 253 -2.57 -7.69 10.93
C HIS A 253 -1.13 -7.98 10.47
N ILE A 254 -0.32 -8.72 11.26
CA ILE A 254 1.04 -9.11 10.86
C ILE A 254 1.12 -10.53 10.30
N LEU A 255 -0.01 -11.25 10.24
CA LEU A 255 -0.03 -12.63 9.74
C LEU A 255 0.45 -12.77 8.29
N PRO A 256 0.11 -11.88 7.34
CA PRO A 256 0.63 -11.95 5.98
C PRO A 256 2.16 -11.94 5.95
N ASP A 257 2.78 -10.96 6.62
CA ASP A 257 4.24 -10.84 6.70
C ASP A 257 4.88 -12.02 7.42
N LEU A 258 4.21 -12.54 8.45
CA LEU A 258 4.67 -13.73 9.18
C LEU A 258 4.69 -14.94 8.26
N TYR A 259 3.62 -15.21 7.51
CA TYR A 259 3.57 -16.34 6.58
C TYR A 259 4.58 -16.19 5.44
N ALA A 260 4.77 -14.97 4.90
CA ALA A 260 5.81 -14.70 3.90
C ALA A 260 7.20 -15.02 4.45
N THR A 261 7.47 -14.59 5.68
CA THR A 261 8.75 -14.82 6.36
C THR A 261 8.99 -16.30 6.66
N GLU A 262 7.96 -17.02 7.09
CA GLU A 262 8.04 -18.48 7.29
C GLU A 262 8.23 -19.24 5.99
N SER A 263 7.55 -18.82 4.94
CA SER A 263 7.76 -19.37 3.58
C SER A 263 9.23 -19.27 3.19
N GLU A 264 9.85 -18.12 3.43
CA GLU A 264 11.27 -17.91 3.12
C GLU A 264 12.18 -18.83 3.97
N ILE A 265 11.86 -19.01 5.25
CA ILE A 265 12.57 -19.97 6.11
C ILE A 265 12.45 -21.39 5.55
N GLU A 266 11.25 -21.83 5.21
CA GLU A 266 11.01 -23.19 4.72
C GLU A 266 11.63 -23.41 3.32
N ARG A 267 11.65 -22.37 2.48
CA ARG A 267 12.37 -22.38 1.20
C ARG A 267 13.87 -22.64 1.40
N HIS A 268 14.48 -21.97 2.37
CA HIS A 268 15.89 -22.18 2.72
C HIS A 268 16.17 -23.58 3.31
N ARG A 269 15.17 -24.20 3.92
CA ARG A 269 15.24 -25.57 4.41
C ARG A 269 15.02 -26.63 3.34
N GLY A 270 14.60 -26.23 2.14
CA GLY A 270 14.27 -27.14 1.05
C GLY A 270 12.83 -27.71 1.12
N ASN A 271 12.00 -27.24 2.04
CA ASN A 271 10.61 -27.66 2.20
C ASN A 271 9.70 -26.84 1.26
N PHE A 272 9.89 -27.00 -0.05
CA PHE A 272 9.28 -26.13 -1.06
C PHE A 272 7.74 -26.21 -1.10
N GLU A 273 7.14 -27.36 -0.80
CA GLU A 273 5.69 -27.52 -0.73
C GLU A 273 5.11 -26.67 0.41
N LEU A 274 5.67 -26.78 1.60
CA LEU A 274 5.25 -25.97 2.75
C LEU A 274 5.53 -24.49 2.52
N ALA A 275 6.66 -24.14 1.92
CA ALA A 275 6.98 -22.77 1.57
C ALA A 275 5.96 -22.18 0.60
N TYR A 276 5.52 -22.94 -0.41
CA TYR A 276 4.48 -22.53 -1.34
C TYR A 276 3.14 -22.30 -0.63
N ASP A 277 2.71 -23.23 0.23
CA ASP A 277 1.45 -23.11 0.97
C ASP A 277 1.43 -21.89 1.90
N LEU A 278 2.55 -21.61 2.55
CA LEU A 278 2.70 -20.44 3.42
C LEU A 278 2.66 -19.13 2.62
N LEU A 279 3.37 -19.10 1.48
CA LEU A 279 3.35 -17.93 0.60
C LEU A 279 1.95 -17.69 0.02
N HIS A 280 1.25 -18.77 -0.35
CA HIS A 280 -0.11 -18.66 -0.87
C HIS A 280 -1.06 -18.07 0.17
N ARG A 281 -0.97 -18.51 1.43
CA ARG A 281 -1.74 -17.93 2.55
C ARG A 281 -1.40 -16.46 2.79
N SER A 282 -0.12 -16.09 2.71
CA SER A 282 0.30 -14.69 2.82
C SER A 282 -0.36 -13.83 1.74
N VAL A 283 -0.30 -14.28 0.48
CA VAL A 283 -0.86 -13.56 -0.67
C VAL A 283 -2.38 -13.47 -0.59
N GLU A 284 -3.07 -14.55 -0.23
CA GLU A 284 -4.54 -14.52 -0.05
C GLU A 284 -4.99 -13.49 1.00
N MET A 285 -4.21 -13.34 2.06
CA MET A 285 -4.49 -12.33 3.09
C MET A 285 -4.13 -10.92 2.62
N ASP A 286 -3.04 -10.76 1.86
CA ASP A 286 -2.57 -9.47 1.33
C ASP A 286 -3.45 -8.97 0.17
N ASP A 287 -4.02 -9.85 -0.63
CA ASP A 287 -4.99 -9.50 -1.68
C ASP A 287 -6.20 -8.74 -1.12
N SER A 288 -6.64 -9.06 0.10
CA SER A 288 -7.70 -8.32 0.78
C SER A 288 -7.28 -6.89 1.12
N ILE A 289 -6.02 -6.68 1.48
CA ILE A 289 -5.40 -5.38 1.77
C ILE A 289 -5.23 -4.59 0.47
N THR A 290 -4.73 -5.24 -0.57
CA THR A 290 -4.55 -4.65 -1.91
C THR A 290 -5.88 -4.20 -2.52
N MET A 291 -6.94 -4.98 -2.38
CA MET A 291 -8.29 -4.60 -2.83
C MET A 291 -8.86 -3.42 -2.03
N ALA A 292 -8.65 -3.38 -0.72
CA ALA A 292 -9.00 -2.23 0.12
C ALA A 292 -8.22 -0.98 -0.30
N TYR A 293 -6.94 -1.13 -0.63
CA TYR A 293 -6.09 -0.05 -1.15
C TYR A 293 -6.56 0.47 -2.50
N ILE A 294 -6.85 -0.40 -3.47
CA ILE A 294 -7.36 0.00 -4.80
C ILE A 294 -8.68 0.76 -4.65
N SER A 295 -9.58 0.29 -3.78
CA SER A 295 -10.83 0.99 -3.44
C SER A 295 -10.55 2.36 -2.83
N THR A 296 -9.61 2.46 -1.91
CA THR A 296 -9.23 3.72 -1.24
C THR A 296 -8.54 4.68 -2.20
N VAL A 297 -7.64 4.20 -3.07
CA VAL A 297 -6.93 5.02 -4.05
C VAL A 297 -7.87 5.58 -5.11
N SER A 298 -8.85 4.82 -5.56
CA SER A 298 -9.86 5.35 -6.47
C SER A 298 -10.73 6.42 -5.81
N LYS A 299 -11.04 6.27 -4.53
CA LYS A 299 -11.72 7.26 -3.71
C LYS A 299 -10.80 8.47 -3.43
N ASP A 300 -9.54 8.25 -3.02
CA ASP A 300 -8.56 9.31 -2.76
C ASP A 300 -8.27 10.17 -4.01
N ALA A 301 -8.27 9.58 -5.20
CA ALA A 301 -8.17 10.32 -6.45
C ALA A 301 -9.39 11.22 -6.70
N ALA A 302 -10.59 10.76 -6.38
CA ALA A 302 -11.82 11.55 -6.44
C ALA A 302 -11.84 12.63 -5.34
N ASP A 303 -11.53 12.23 -4.11
CA ASP A 303 -11.54 13.12 -2.93
C ASP A 303 -10.42 14.17 -2.99
N SER A 304 -9.23 13.84 -3.53
CA SER A 304 -8.16 14.81 -3.76
C SER A 304 -8.48 15.79 -4.89
N PHE A 305 -9.32 15.41 -5.84
CA PHE A 305 -9.90 16.31 -6.84
C PHE A 305 -10.95 17.23 -6.21
N GLU A 306 -11.83 16.68 -5.37
CA GLU A 306 -12.84 17.45 -4.63
C GLU A 306 -12.21 18.38 -3.60
N MET A 307 -11.19 17.95 -2.86
CA MET A 307 -10.44 18.83 -1.94
C MET A 307 -9.76 19.99 -2.66
N ARG A 308 -9.13 19.75 -3.81
CA ARG A 308 -8.57 20.81 -4.64
C ARG A 308 -9.63 21.73 -5.23
N GLN A 309 -10.81 21.21 -5.57
CA GLN A 309 -11.97 22.01 -5.97
C GLN A 309 -12.53 22.82 -4.79
N MET A 310 -12.56 22.23 -3.59
CA MET A 310 -13.01 22.86 -2.35
C MET A 310 -12.04 23.96 -1.89
N GLU A 311 -10.74 23.73 -1.90
CA GLU A 311 -9.72 24.75 -1.65
C GLU A 311 -9.83 25.93 -2.64
N ARG A 312 -9.98 25.64 -3.93
CA ARG A 312 -10.21 26.66 -4.95
C ARG A 312 -11.55 27.40 -4.79
N SER A 313 -12.58 26.73 -4.28
CA SER A 313 -13.90 27.34 -4.02
C SER A 313 -13.87 28.20 -2.76
N LEU A 314 -13.14 27.78 -1.71
CA LEU A 314 -12.92 28.54 -0.48
C LEU A 314 -12.11 29.82 -0.75
N ASP A 315 -11.08 29.74 -1.58
CA ASP A 315 -10.30 30.92 -1.97
C ASP A 315 -11.12 31.90 -2.84
N LYS A 316 -11.97 31.39 -3.72
CA LYS A 316 -12.92 32.23 -4.46
C LYS A 316 -14.00 32.84 -3.56
N GLN A 317 -14.49 32.12 -2.54
CA GLN A 317 -15.50 32.64 -1.60
C GLN A 317 -14.94 33.73 -0.67
N ARG A 318 -13.66 33.69 -0.30
CA ARG A 318 -12.97 34.76 0.45
C ARG A 318 -12.89 36.06 -0.34
N HIS A 319 -12.95 36.02 -1.67
CA HIS A 319 -12.85 37.19 -2.54
C HIS A 319 -14.19 37.73 -3.05
N ILE A 320 -15.29 37.01 -2.93
CA ILE A 320 -16.61 37.45 -3.44
C ILE A 320 -17.56 37.68 -2.27
N GLY A 321 -17.70 38.94 -1.91
CA GLY A 321 -18.50 39.45 -0.77
C GLY A 321 -19.96 38.92 -0.70
N ARG A 322 -20.41 38.77 0.54
CA ARG A 322 -21.64 38.17 1.08
C ARG A 322 -22.99 38.45 0.35
N ARG A 323 -23.09 39.37 -0.59
CA ARG A 323 -24.39 39.71 -1.22
C ARG A 323 -24.81 38.83 -2.42
N LYS A 324 -23.91 38.05 -3.04
CA LYS A 324 -24.26 37.15 -4.15
C LYS A 324 -24.68 35.76 -3.71
N THR A 325 -24.40 35.39 -2.46
CA THR A 325 -24.57 34.04 -1.94
C THR A 325 -26.04 33.59 -1.84
N ILE A 326 -26.96 34.47 -1.46
CA ILE A 326 -28.37 34.09 -1.24
C ILE A 326 -29.10 33.77 -2.56
N VAL A 327 -28.85 34.51 -3.61
CA VAL A 327 -29.49 34.27 -4.92
C VAL A 327 -28.96 33.02 -5.58
N ILE A 328 -27.65 32.77 -5.43
CA ILE A 328 -27.01 31.55 -5.94
C ILE A 328 -27.50 30.31 -5.18
N THR A 329 -27.69 30.41 -3.87
CA THR A 329 -28.16 29.27 -3.03
C THR A 329 -29.59 28.84 -3.42
N ILE A 330 -30.48 29.81 -3.74
CA ILE A 330 -31.84 29.50 -4.18
C ILE A 330 -31.86 28.86 -5.58
N LEU A 331 -31.05 29.38 -6.51
CA LEU A 331 -30.90 28.80 -7.85
C LEU A 331 -30.26 27.41 -7.84
N ILE A 332 -29.28 27.21 -6.99
CA ILE A 332 -28.65 25.89 -6.78
C ILE A 332 -29.66 24.90 -6.17
N GLY A 333 -30.50 25.34 -5.22
CA GLY A 333 -31.56 24.50 -4.66
C GLY A 333 -32.56 24.02 -5.72
N LEU A 334 -32.95 24.87 -6.65
CA LEU A 334 -33.82 24.52 -7.77
C LEU A 334 -33.15 23.60 -8.80
N LEU A 335 -31.87 23.80 -9.08
CA LEU A 335 -31.08 22.91 -9.96
C LEU A 335 -30.81 21.56 -9.34
N ILE A 336 -30.59 21.49 -8.02
CA ILE A 336 -30.41 20.24 -7.29
C ILE A 336 -31.69 19.39 -7.29
N THR A 337 -32.86 20.03 -7.15
CA THR A 337 -34.14 19.30 -7.22
C THR A 337 -34.43 18.78 -8.62
N ALA A 338 -34.16 19.55 -9.66
CA ALA A 338 -34.26 19.08 -11.06
C ALA A 338 -33.17 18.06 -11.43
N GLY A 339 -31.95 18.27 -10.95
CA GLY A 339 -30.82 17.34 -11.13
C GLY A 339 -30.96 16.03 -10.34
N ALA A 340 -31.62 16.06 -9.17
CA ALA A 340 -31.84 14.85 -8.38
C ALA A 340 -32.81 13.88 -9.10
N VAL A 341 -33.80 14.39 -9.79
CA VAL A 341 -34.74 13.57 -10.57
C VAL A 341 -34.05 12.92 -11.79
N THR A 342 -33.27 13.72 -12.51
CA THR A 342 -32.49 13.20 -13.65
C THR A 342 -31.32 12.32 -13.21
N TRP A 343 -30.69 12.64 -12.07
CA TRP A 343 -29.59 11.83 -11.50
C TRP A 343 -30.08 10.46 -11.00
N ILE A 344 -31.27 10.39 -10.39
CA ILE A 344 -31.87 9.10 -10.01
C ILE A 344 -32.12 8.20 -11.24
N ALA A 345 -32.55 8.80 -12.36
CA ALA A 345 -32.75 8.06 -13.60
C ALA A 345 -31.43 7.60 -14.24
N VAL A 346 -30.43 8.50 -14.31
CA VAL A 346 -29.11 8.21 -14.87
C VAL A 346 -28.27 7.30 -13.95
N ARG A 347 -28.36 7.50 -12.62
CA ARG A 347 -27.67 6.63 -11.64
C ARG A 347 -28.18 5.20 -11.72
N ARG A 348 -29.49 4.96 -11.83
CA ARG A 348 -30.04 3.60 -12.04
C ARG A 348 -29.55 2.98 -13.36
N HIS A 349 -29.34 3.78 -14.39
CA HIS A 349 -28.80 3.29 -15.66
C HIS A 349 -27.28 3.01 -15.56
N HIS A 350 -26.52 3.90 -14.92
CA HIS A 350 -25.07 3.71 -14.72
C HIS A 350 -24.74 2.65 -13.68
N GLU A 351 -25.53 2.47 -12.61
CA GLU A 351 -25.34 1.38 -11.64
C GLU A 351 -25.51 0.01 -12.30
N ARG A 352 -26.47 -0.12 -13.22
CA ARG A 352 -26.62 -1.36 -14.02
C ARG A 352 -25.43 -1.60 -14.96
N LYS A 353 -24.95 -0.53 -15.61
CA LYS A 353 -23.80 -0.61 -16.52
C LYS A 353 -22.49 -0.85 -15.77
N ARG A 354 -22.27 -0.19 -14.62
CA ARG A 354 -21.10 -0.44 -13.75
C ARG A 354 -21.13 -1.82 -13.10
N ALA A 355 -22.31 -2.35 -12.74
CA ALA A 355 -22.41 -3.71 -12.25
C ALA A 355 -22.04 -4.74 -13.32
N GLN A 356 -22.37 -4.47 -14.58
CA GLN A 356 -21.93 -5.30 -15.71
C GLN A 356 -20.41 -5.15 -15.98
N GLU A 357 -19.90 -3.91 -16.04
CA GLU A 357 -18.47 -3.63 -16.25
C GLU A 357 -17.59 -4.13 -15.09
N LEU A 358 -18.07 -4.03 -13.82
CA LEU A 358 -17.37 -4.61 -12.67
C LEU A 358 -17.42 -6.15 -12.66
N ALA A 359 -18.52 -6.74 -13.11
CA ALA A 359 -18.61 -8.18 -13.28
C ALA A 359 -17.65 -8.67 -14.40
N GLU A 360 -17.59 -7.94 -15.51
CA GLU A 360 -16.67 -8.23 -16.62
C GLU A 360 -15.19 -7.98 -16.24
N ALA A 361 -14.89 -6.88 -15.50
CA ALA A 361 -13.55 -6.60 -15.00
C ALA A 361 -13.09 -7.59 -13.92
N SER A 362 -14.01 -8.05 -13.05
CA SER A 362 -13.72 -9.08 -12.05
C SER A 362 -13.45 -10.44 -12.71
N LEU A 363 -14.16 -10.76 -13.80
CA LEU A 363 -13.90 -11.93 -14.63
C LEU A 363 -12.56 -11.80 -15.36
N GLY A 364 -12.25 -10.63 -15.93
CA GLY A 364 -10.98 -10.34 -16.59
C GLY A 364 -9.78 -10.44 -15.64
N ASN A 365 -9.88 -9.85 -14.43
CA ASN A 365 -8.83 -9.97 -13.42
C ASN A 365 -8.63 -11.41 -12.94
N ARG A 366 -9.73 -12.17 -12.74
CA ARG A 366 -9.66 -13.58 -12.34
C ARG A 366 -9.06 -14.45 -13.43
N ASN A 367 -9.37 -14.16 -14.70
CA ASN A 367 -8.78 -14.84 -15.84
C ASN A 367 -7.29 -14.48 -16.05
N ALA A 368 -6.91 -13.20 -15.85
CA ALA A 368 -5.52 -12.76 -15.88
C ALA A 368 -4.69 -13.38 -14.74
N GLU A 369 -5.29 -13.51 -13.57
CA GLU A 369 -4.68 -14.16 -12.41
C GLU A 369 -4.47 -15.66 -12.66
N LEU A 370 -5.49 -16.36 -13.18
CA LEU A 370 -5.40 -17.77 -13.58
C LEU A 370 -4.37 -17.97 -14.70
N LEU A 371 -4.33 -17.07 -15.68
CA LEU A 371 -3.33 -17.11 -16.76
C LEU A 371 -1.91 -16.85 -16.22
N SER A 372 -1.75 -15.87 -15.32
CA SER A 372 -0.47 -15.58 -14.67
C SER A 372 -0.01 -16.71 -13.76
N GLN A 373 -0.95 -17.43 -13.11
CA GLN A 373 -0.65 -18.62 -12.32
C GLN A 373 -0.27 -19.81 -13.23
N ALA A 374 -0.98 -20.02 -14.33
CA ALA A 374 -0.65 -21.07 -15.29
C ALA A 374 0.72 -20.82 -15.93
N MET A 375 1.01 -19.58 -16.36
CA MET A 375 2.31 -19.20 -16.92
C MET A 375 3.45 -19.31 -15.89
N ARG A 376 3.20 -19.00 -14.62
CA ARG A 376 4.19 -19.16 -13.53
C ARG A 376 4.46 -20.63 -13.25
N ASN A 377 3.42 -21.47 -13.16
CA ASN A 377 3.59 -22.89 -12.86
C ASN A 377 4.41 -23.62 -13.93
N ASP A 378 4.13 -23.42 -15.21
CA ASP A 378 4.85 -24.12 -16.28
C ASP A 378 6.26 -23.57 -16.51
N GLY A 379 6.44 -22.24 -16.49
CA GLY A 379 7.76 -21.62 -16.69
C GLY A 379 8.72 -21.80 -15.52
N TYR A 380 8.20 -21.73 -14.29
CA TYR A 380 9.05 -21.89 -13.08
C TYR A 380 9.48 -23.34 -12.86
N SER A 381 8.58 -24.32 -13.11
CA SER A 381 8.91 -25.72 -12.90
C SER A 381 10.02 -26.22 -13.86
N GLN A 382 9.95 -25.82 -15.12
CA GLN A 382 11.00 -26.14 -16.10
C GLN A 382 12.31 -25.37 -15.84
N SER A 383 12.21 -24.07 -15.50
CA SER A 383 13.39 -23.26 -15.23
C SER A 383 14.12 -23.68 -13.96
N LEU A 384 13.39 -24.08 -12.91
CA LEU A 384 13.97 -24.60 -11.67
C LEU A 384 14.65 -25.96 -11.87
N GLN A 385 14.10 -26.81 -12.71
CA GLN A 385 14.70 -28.10 -13.05
C GLN A 385 16.02 -27.91 -13.79
N VAL A 386 16.06 -27.02 -14.79
CA VAL A 386 17.29 -26.69 -15.54
C VAL A 386 18.32 -25.96 -14.66
N ILE A 387 17.89 -25.08 -13.77
CA ILE A 387 18.78 -24.40 -12.81
C ILE A 387 19.35 -25.43 -11.81
N GLY A 388 18.53 -26.38 -11.33
CA GLY A 388 18.97 -27.48 -10.48
C GLY A 388 20.07 -28.34 -11.15
N ASP A 389 19.89 -28.67 -12.41
CA ASP A 389 20.86 -29.45 -13.20
C ASP A 389 22.16 -28.66 -13.44
N ILE A 390 22.09 -27.35 -13.66
CA ILE A 390 23.27 -26.48 -13.80
C ILE A 390 24.04 -26.37 -12.48
N LEU A 391 23.36 -26.24 -11.35
CA LEU A 391 23.97 -26.17 -10.01
C LEU A 391 24.64 -27.50 -9.61
N GLY A 392 24.05 -28.64 -10.01
CA GLY A 392 24.62 -29.99 -9.79
C GLY A 392 25.79 -30.35 -10.72
N SER A 393 26.08 -29.55 -11.74
CA SER A 393 27.14 -29.80 -12.70
C SER A 393 28.52 -29.41 -12.16
N ASN A 394 29.58 -30.17 -12.56
CA ASN A 394 30.98 -29.95 -12.12
C ASN A 394 31.70 -28.80 -12.87
N HIS A 395 30.99 -27.72 -13.20
CA HIS A 395 31.56 -26.57 -13.91
C HIS A 395 31.95 -25.45 -12.90
N ASP A 396 32.93 -24.62 -13.32
CA ASP A 396 33.37 -23.44 -12.57
C ASP A 396 32.21 -22.45 -12.32
N ASP A 397 32.23 -21.79 -11.15
CA ASP A 397 31.12 -20.92 -10.68
C ASP A 397 30.77 -19.78 -11.65
N ARG A 398 31.75 -19.26 -12.39
CA ARG A 398 31.52 -18.27 -13.46
C ARG A 398 30.75 -18.84 -14.66
N ALA A 399 31.00 -20.09 -15.00
CA ALA A 399 30.30 -20.76 -16.09
C ALA A 399 28.87 -21.13 -15.68
N LYS A 400 28.63 -21.49 -14.42
CA LYS A 400 27.31 -21.73 -13.83
C LYS A 400 26.47 -20.45 -13.85
N LEU A 401 27.01 -19.34 -13.38
CA LEU A 401 26.35 -18.03 -13.36
C LEU A 401 25.96 -17.55 -14.77
N ARG A 402 26.83 -17.77 -15.76
CA ARG A 402 26.54 -17.41 -17.16
C ARG A 402 25.38 -18.22 -17.73
N ARG A 403 25.37 -19.54 -17.50
CA ARG A 403 24.29 -20.44 -17.94
C ARG A 403 22.96 -20.19 -17.23
N ILE A 404 22.99 -19.90 -15.92
CA ILE A 404 21.79 -19.50 -15.17
C ILE A 404 21.22 -18.20 -15.74
N LYS A 405 22.07 -17.21 -16.05
CA LYS A 405 21.67 -15.95 -16.67
C LYS A 405 21.06 -16.15 -18.07
N GLU A 406 21.62 -17.06 -18.86
CA GLU A 406 21.09 -17.45 -20.18
C GLU A 406 19.74 -18.18 -20.03
N CYS A 407 19.58 -19.09 -19.07
CA CYS A 407 18.31 -19.76 -18.76
C CYS A 407 17.23 -18.77 -18.30
N LEU A 408 17.56 -17.81 -17.44
CA LEU A 408 16.62 -16.77 -16.99
C LEU A 408 16.22 -15.81 -18.13
N GLN A 409 17.13 -15.52 -19.05
CA GLN A 409 16.81 -14.75 -20.26
C GLN A 409 15.94 -15.57 -21.24
N PHE A 410 16.15 -16.87 -21.32
CA PHE A 410 15.36 -17.77 -22.17
C PHE A 410 13.95 -18.00 -21.60
N ALA A 411 13.81 -18.14 -20.28
CA ALA A 411 12.51 -18.24 -19.60
C ALA A 411 11.63 -16.99 -19.78
N GLY A 412 12.24 -15.82 -19.97
CA GLY A 412 11.55 -14.57 -20.32
C GLY A 412 11.09 -14.48 -21.78
N ASN A 413 11.59 -15.36 -22.67
CA ASN A 413 11.38 -15.30 -24.12
C ASN A 413 10.69 -16.54 -24.71
N GLN A 414 10.17 -17.47 -23.90
CA GLN A 414 9.50 -18.67 -24.43
C GLN A 414 8.18 -18.35 -25.15
N PRO A 415 7.92 -18.95 -26.33
CA PRO A 415 6.62 -18.82 -26.98
C PRO A 415 5.53 -19.53 -26.17
N LEU A 416 4.36 -18.92 -26.12
CA LEU A 416 3.14 -19.50 -25.56
C LEU A 416 2.90 -20.92 -26.11
N PRO A 417 2.58 -21.89 -25.25
CA PRO A 417 2.37 -23.27 -25.70
C PRO A 417 1.20 -23.36 -26.69
N ARG A 418 1.47 -23.97 -27.82
CA ARG A 418 0.52 -24.17 -28.94
C ARG A 418 -0.32 -25.41 -28.70
N HIS A 419 -0.94 -25.77 -27.78
CA HIS A 419 -1.98 -26.82 -27.68
C HIS A 419 -2.45 -27.02 -26.25
N ILE A 420 -3.65 -26.58 -25.99
CA ILE A 420 -4.55 -27.24 -25.04
C ILE A 420 -5.85 -27.52 -25.79
N GLY A 421 -6.24 -28.79 -25.75
CA GLY A 421 -7.31 -29.37 -26.56
C GLY A 421 -8.69 -28.74 -26.35
N ASN A 422 -9.56 -29.07 -27.33
CA ASN A 422 -10.98 -28.72 -27.37
C ASN A 422 -11.69 -28.95 -26.02
N SER A 423 -11.97 -27.89 -25.31
CA SER A 423 -13.03 -27.86 -24.31
C SER A 423 -13.63 -26.44 -24.25
N SER A 424 -14.94 -26.40 -24.09
CA SER A 424 -15.81 -25.22 -24.16
C SER A 424 -15.61 -24.17 -23.04
N ASP A 425 -14.52 -24.24 -22.29
CA ASP A 425 -14.20 -23.34 -21.16
C ASP A 425 -12.85 -22.63 -21.36
N ARG A 426 -12.59 -22.05 -22.55
CA ARG A 426 -11.40 -21.20 -22.74
C ARG A 426 -11.62 -19.84 -22.07
N PRO A 427 -10.64 -19.34 -21.27
CA PRO A 427 -10.66 -17.96 -20.79
C PRO A 427 -10.71 -16.99 -21.97
N ALA A 428 -11.50 -15.92 -21.85
CA ALA A 428 -11.72 -14.93 -22.93
C ALA A 428 -10.41 -14.33 -23.48
N ASP A 429 -9.35 -14.29 -22.68
CA ASP A 429 -8.04 -13.76 -23.08
C ASP A 429 -7.26 -14.68 -24.01
N LEU A 430 -7.42 -16.00 -23.91
CA LEU A 430 -6.80 -16.96 -24.84
C LEU A 430 -7.46 -16.89 -26.21
N ASP A 431 -8.78 -16.69 -26.25
CA ASP A 431 -9.51 -16.49 -27.50
C ASP A 431 -9.07 -15.19 -28.22
N PHE A 432 -8.82 -14.12 -27.47
CA PHE A 432 -8.28 -12.88 -28.04
C PHE A 432 -6.87 -13.04 -28.63
N ILE A 433 -5.99 -13.76 -27.95
CA ILE A 433 -4.62 -14.01 -28.45
C ILE A 433 -4.66 -14.79 -29.76
N ASP A 434 -5.49 -15.83 -29.84
CA ASP A 434 -5.67 -16.63 -31.05
C ASP A 434 -6.22 -15.75 -32.21
N ARG A 435 -7.19 -14.89 -31.95
CA ARG A 435 -7.75 -13.93 -32.92
C ARG A 435 -6.69 -12.93 -33.40
N LEU A 436 -5.93 -12.35 -32.46
CA LEU A 436 -4.86 -11.39 -32.76
C LEU A 436 -3.76 -12.03 -33.65
N GLN A 437 -3.36 -13.26 -33.34
CA GLN A 437 -2.36 -13.99 -34.12
C GLN A 437 -2.88 -14.42 -35.51
N ARG A 438 -4.17 -14.69 -35.62
CA ARG A 438 -4.80 -15.01 -36.92
C ARG A 438 -4.76 -13.82 -37.87
N VAL A 439 -5.04 -12.60 -37.37
CA VAL A 439 -5.04 -11.38 -38.18
C VAL A 439 -3.61 -10.84 -38.38
N HIS A 440 -2.75 -10.94 -37.36
CA HIS A 440 -1.39 -10.41 -37.35
C HIS A 440 -0.36 -11.49 -36.93
N PRO A 441 -0.03 -12.46 -37.79
CA PRO A 441 0.85 -13.58 -37.45
C PRO A 441 2.31 -13.17 -37.15
N ASN A 442 2.72 -11.99 -37.58
CA ASN A 442 4.09 -11.47 -37.46
C ASN A 442 4.36 -10.70 -36.15
N LEU A 443 3.45 -10.72 -35.19
CA LEU A 443 3.66 -10.07 -33.91
C LEU A 443 4.56 -10.90 -32.99
N THR A 444 5.49 -10.23 -32.31
CA THR A 444 6.33 -10.86 -31.28
C THR A 444 5.53 -11.06 -29.98
N ASN A 445 5.96 -12.02 -29.16
CA ASN A 445 5.32 -12.26 -27.84
C ASN A 445 5.26 -11.00 -26.96
N ALA A 446 6.27 -10.11 -27.04
CA ALA A 446 6.26 -8.83 -26.32
C ALA A 446 5.16 -7.89 -26.86
N GLN A 447 4.91 -7.90 -28.17
CA GLN A 447 3.85 -7.09 -28.79
C GLN A 447 2.46 -7.66 -28.50
N ILE A 448 2.31 -8.97 -28.45
CA ILE A 448 1.07 -9.65 -28.05
C ILE A 448 0.74 -9.30 -26.58
N ARG A 449 1.71 -9.41 -25.67
CA ARG A 449 1.54 -8.98 -24.27
C ARG A 449 1.14 -7.51 -24.15
N MET A 450 1.79 -6.63 -24.92
CA MET A 450 1.42 -5.22 -24.95
C MET A 450 -0.02 -5.01 -25.46
N ALA A 451 -0.42 -5.70 -26.53
CA ALA A 451 -1.80 -5.64 -27.05
C ALA A 451 -2.83 -6.11 -26.01
N THR A 452 -2.56 -7.19 -25.30
CA THR A 452 -3.42 -7.71 -24.24
C THR A 452 -3.58 -6.70 -23.10
N MET A 453 -2.49 -6.08 -22.63
CA MET A 453 -2.55 -5.06 -21.58
C MET A 453 -3.31 -3.80 -22.03
N VAL A 454 -3.20 -3.44 -23.31
CA VAL A 454 -3.95 -2.34 -23.90
C VAL A 454 -5.43 -2.67 -23.97
N LEU A 455 -5.79 -3.90 -24.37
CA LEU A 455 -7.18 -4.37 -24.38
C LEU A 455 -7.80 -4.37 -22.99
N MET A 456 -7.03 -4.74 -21.95
CA MET A 456 -7.42 -4.68 -20.54
C MET A 456 -7.58 -3.25 -20.01
N ASN A 457 -7.41 -2.24 -20.85
CA ASN A 457 -7.52 -0.82 -20.54
C ASN A 457 -6.58 -0.34 -19.42
N LEU A 458 -5.41 -0.99 -19.29
CA LEU A 458 -4.37 -0.59 -18.33
C LEU A 458 -3.76 0.76 -18.73
N SER A 459 -3.58 1.64 -17.75
CA SER A 459 -2.90 2.92 -18.01
C SER A 459 -1.43 2.72 -18.36
N ASN A 460 -0.82 3.69 -19.05
CA ASN A 460 0.61 3.60 -19.37
C ASN A 460 1.52 3.47 -18.12
N LYS A 461 1.05 3.95 -16.96
CA LYS A 461 1.75 3.80 -15.68
C LYS A 461 1.64 2.37 -15.16
N ASP A 462 0.46 1.76 -15.25
CA ASP A 462 0.23 0.39 -14.80
C ASP A 462 1.01 -0.61 -15.68
N ILE A 463 1.02 -0.39 -16.99
CA ILE A 463 1.82 -1.19 -17.94
C ILE A 463 3.32 -1.05 -17.65
N ALA A 464 3.79 0.17 -17.37
CA ALA A 464 5.18 0.44 -17.01
C ALA A 464 5.59 -0.31 -15.73
N SER A 465 4.73 -0.26 -14.72
CA SER A 465 4.93 -0.98 -13.46
C SER A 465 4.90 -2.50 -13.63
N ALA A 466 3.94 -3.01 -14.42
CA ALA A 466 3.80 -4.46 -14.66
C ALA A 466 4.97 -5.08 -15.47
N GLN A 467 5.65 -4.27 -16.30
CA GLN A 467 6.76 -4.72 -17.14
C GLN A 467 8.14 -4.25 -16.66
N ASP A 468 8.19 -3.52 -15.53
CA ASP A 468 9.42 -2.91 -14.98
C ASP A 468 10.18 -2.05 -16.01
N ILE A 469 9.44 -1.21 -16.74
CA ILE A 469 9.97 -0.30 -17.76
C ILE A 469 9.48 1.14 -17.55
N SER A 470 10.13 2.10 -18.22
CA SER A 470 9.71 3.50 -18.13
C SER A 470 8.38 3.74 -18.86
N VAL A 471 7.58 4.70 -18.40
CA VAL A 471 6.34 5.14 -19.08
C VAL A 471 6.62 5.60 -20.52
N ASN A 472 7.78 6.19 -20.77
CA ASN A 472 8.18 6.58 -22.11
C ASN A 472 8.45 5.36 -23.00
N THR A 473 9.05 4.31 -22.45
CA THR A 473 9.23 3.02 -23.15
C THR A 473 7.88 2.42 -23.52
N VAL A 474 6.89 2.46 -22.64
CA VAL A 474 5.52 2.00 -22.93
C VAL A 474 4.91 2.77 -24.11
N LYS A 475 5.01 4.11 -24.10
CA LYS A 475 4.52 4.95 -25.20
C LYS A 475 5.19 4.60 -26.53
N CYS A 476 6.51 4.42 -26.53
CA CYS A 476 7.27 4.01 -27.72
C CYS A 476 6.82 2.63 -28.22
N THR A 477 6.64 1.67 -27.31
CA THR A 477 6.23 0.31 -27.66
C THR A 477 4.79 0.28 -28.20
N LYS A 478 3.86 1.08 -27.61
CA LYS A 478 2.49 1.24 -28.13
C LYS A 478 2.51 1.85 -29.54
N ASN A 479 3.35 2.84 -29.80
CA ASN A 479 3.50 3.42 -31.14
C ASN A 479 4.08 2.43 -32.15
N MET A 480 5.07 1.63 -31.75
CA MET A 480 5.61 0.57 -32.59
C MET A 480 4.56 -0.52 -32.87
N LEU A 481 3.78 -0.90 -31.85
CA LEU A 481 2.67 -1.84 -32.01
C LEU A 481 1.66 -1.30 -33.02
N ARG A 482 1.21 -0.04 -32.88
CA ARG A 482 0.28 0.60 -33.81
C ARG A 482 0.78 0.60 -35.25
N LYS A 483 2.05 0.93 -35.47
CA LYS A 483 2.67 0.89 -36.80
C LYS A 483 2.70 -0.53 -37.37
N LYS A 484 2.96 -1.52 -36.52
CA LYS A 484 3.05 -2.93 -36.96
C LYS A 484 1.68 -3.55 -37.20
N LEU A 485 0.64 -3.08 -36.54
CA LEU A 485 -0.76 -3.41 -36.79
C LEU A 485 -1.29 -2.76 -38.10
N GLY A 486 -0.60 -1.72 -38.63
CA GLY A 486 -1.00 -1.03 -39.86
C GLY A 486 -2.25 -0.18 -39.70
N ILE A 487 -2.61 0.25 -38.48
CA ILE A 487 -3.89 0.91 -38.18
C ILE A 487 -3.76 2.42 -38.07
N THR A 488 -4.79 3.15 -38.53
CA THR A 488 -4.89 4.60 -38.41
C THR A 488 -5.74 5.03 -37.21
N GLU A 489 -6.67 4.17 -36.80
CA GLU A 489 -7.52 4.34 -35.61
C GLU A 489 -6.76 4.13 -34.29
N PRO A 490 -7.33 4.54 -33.14
CA PRO A 490 -6.74 4.28 -31.82
C PRO A 490 -6.53 2.78 -31.57
N THR A 491 -5.37 2.41 -31.05
CA THR A 491 -5.00 1.00 -30.84
C THR A 491 -6.00 0.28 -29.92
N GLU A 492 -6.50 0.97 -28.90
CA GLU A 492 -7.48 0.45 -27.96
C GLU A 492 -8.80 0.08 -28.64
N GLU A 493 -9.26 0.90 -29.54
CA GLU A 493 -10.51 0.71 -30.27
C GLU A 493 -10.40 -0.44 -31.28
N TYR A 494 -9.29 -0.51 -32.00
CA TYR A 494 -9.00 -1.61 -32.92
C TYR A 494 -8.94 -2.96 -32.20
N LEU A 495 -8.20 -3.05 -31.07
CA LEU A 495 -8.08 -4.30 -30.32
C LEU A 495 -9.41 -4.75 -29.71
N ARG A 496 -10.24 -3.81 -29.28
CA ARG A 496 -11.60 -4.09 -28.77
C ARG A 496 -12.49 -4.62 -29.88
N ARG A 497 -12.47 -4.02 -31.06
CA ARG A 497 -13.20 -4.52 -32.24
C ARG A 497 -12.74 -5.90 -32.64
N LEU A 498 -11.43 -6.15 -32.68
CA LEU A 498 -10.86 -7.46 -32.97
C LEU A 498 -11.24 -8.53 -31.93
N SER A 499 -11.31 -8.16 -30.67
CA SER A 499 -11.73 -9.08 -29.61
C SER A 499 -13.20 -9.48 -29.70
N ALA A 500 -14.07 -8.60 -30.22
CA ALA A 500 -15.51 -8.82 -30.38
C ALA A 500 -15.91 -9.35 -31.77
N ALA A 501 -14.97 -9.39 -32.73
CA ALA A 501 -15.26 -9.72 -34.13
C ALA A 501 -15.77 -11.16 -34.31
N SER A 502 -16.74 -11.33 -35.17
CA SER A 502 -17.22 -12.64 -35.61
C SER A 502 -16.16 -13.37 -36.50
N PRO A 503 -16.25 -14.68 -36.69
CA PRO A 503 -15.30 -15.41 -37.52
C PRO A 503 -15.17 -14.87 -38.96
N ALA A 504 -16.26 -14.39 -39.55
CA ALA A 504 -16.27 -13.81 -40.90
C ALA A 504 -15.54 -12.44 -40.91
N GLU A 505 -15.79 -11.58 -39.93
CA GLU A 505 -15.12 -10.27 -39.79
C GLU A 505 -13.61 -10.43 -39.50
N LEU A 506 -13.20 -11.48 -38.81
CA LEU A 506 -11.77 -11.80 -38.61
C LEU A 506 -11.05 -12.16 -39.91
N ASP A 507 -11.71 -12.88 -40.82
CA ASP A 507 -11.15 -13.21 -42.13
C ASP A 507 -11.02 -11.96 -43.01
N ASP A 508 -12.00 -11.05 -42.98
CA ASP A 508 -11.92 -9.75 -43.65
C ASP A 508 -10.79 -8.88 -43.08
N MET A 509 -10.65 -8.82 -41.76
CA MET A 509 -9.56 -8.09 -41.08
C MET A 509 -8.19 -8.71 -41.42
N ALA A 510 -8.10 -10.01 -41.53
CA ALA A 510 -6.86 -10.71 -41.92
C ALA A 510 -6.47 -10.49 -43.39
N GLN A 511 -7.44 -10.29 -44.27
CA GLN A 511 -7.19 -9.89 -45.65
C GLN A 511 -6.74 -8.43 -45.79
N ALA A 512 -7.33 -7.54 -45.00
CA ALA A 512 -6.97 -6.14 -44.99
C ALA A 512 -5.59 -5.85 -44.32
N ALA A 513 -5.10 -6.78 -43.50
CA ALA A 513 -3.82 -6.68 -42.79
C ALA A 513 -2.64 -7.24 -43.59
N LYS A 514 -2.87 -7.87 -44.74
CA LYS A 514 -1.85 -8.35 -45.70
C LYS A 514 -1.48 -7.26 -46.69
#